data_a61ffdc6dd006aed872e2f9ea9bfe74f
#
_entry.id   a61ffdc6dd006aed872e2f9ea9bfe74f
#
_cell.length_a   1.000
_cell.length_b   1.000
_cell.length_c   1.000
_cell.angle_alpha   90.00
_cell.angle_beta   90.00
_cell.angle_gamma   90.00
#
_symmetry.space_group_name_H-M   'P 1'
#
loop_
_entity.id
_entity.type
_entity.pdbx_description
1 polymer ?
#
loop_
_entity_poly.entity_id
_entity_poly.type
_entity_poly.pdbx_seq_one_letter_code
_entity_poly.pdbx_strand_id
1 'polypeptide(L)'
;MRSILSRVGTRALAGPALLAFVLSTCATNPVTGKKELSFVSESQEISMGQQYASQVSQEMGVYPDSAVQRYVNGVGRELAAGTERPKLPWTFTVMDDPQVNAFALPGGYIFITRGIMTHMNSEAEMASVVGHEIGHVTARHSVQQMTRQQLAQIGMVAGALASEKIAQNLGAISQGLGVLFLKYGRDDESQADALGFRYALNDNYDVRRMVDMFETLQRVSATAGQRIPEWQSTHPDPGNRIAATEARIRRVTVPLDGKKVRREEFLKLIDGMVFGDNPRQGFFKGTSFLHPDLAFQLEFPSGWKTANQPSAVMGVSEKQDAQVQLSLGGKAAPAEALKAFLGQEGVTAGRSDQSSINGNPAARGAFTAQNQDGTQLAGLVAFISYGGITYQLMGLTTAAGWNTYGRVFDQFTGSFRRLTDQAALNVKPNRVSVARVTQPMTLTEFNRRYPSVIEMDQLALINGLADGGAELEPGDYVKRVVVR
;
A
#
# COMPACT_ATOMS: atom_id res chain seq x y z
N MET A 1 -70.55 3.94 -36.10
CA MET A 1 -69.60 3.41 -37.07
C MET A 1 -68.32 3.09 -36.31
N ARG A 2 -67.89 1.83 -36.30
CA ARG A 2 -66.82 1.22 -35.56
C ARG A 2 -65.44 1.54 -36.26
N SER A 3 -64.40 1.90 -35.54
CA SER A 3 -63.01 1.74 -36.03
C SER A 3 -62.20 1.02 -34.95
N ILE A 4 -61.75 -0.16 -35.32
CA ILE A 4 -60.87 -1.05 -34.62
C ILE A 4 -59.43 -0.57 -34.91
N LEU A 5 -58.67 -0.16 -33.91
CA LEU A 5 -57.23 0.05 -34.05
C LEU A 5 -56.48 -1.08 -33.32
N SER A 6 -55.77 -1.84 -34.14
CA SER A 6 -54.93 -2.98 -33.80
C SER A 6 -53.77 -2.60 -32.88
N ARG A 7 -53.62 -3.33 -31.77
CA ARG A 7 -52.42 -3.39 -30.96
C ARG A 7 -51.37 -4.23 -31.72
N VAL A 8 -50.39 -3.60 -32.32
CA VAL A 8 -49.15 -4.27 -32.79
C VAL A 8 -48.19 -4.36 -31.62
N GLY A 9 -47.82 -5.56 -31.29
CA GLY A 9 -46.94 -5.88 -30.15
C GLY A 9 -45.47 -5.49 -30.37
N THR A 10 -44.93 -4.72 -29.43
CA THR A 10 -43.55 -4.36 -29.31
C THR A 10 -42.79 -5.30 -28.32
N ARG A 11 -42.80 -6.62 -28.62
CA ARG A 11 -42.13 -7.60 -27.75
C ARG A 11 -40.93 -8.36 -28.38
N ALA A 12 -40.43 -7.95 -29.56
CA ALA A 12 -39.44 -8.78 -30.28
C ALA A 12 -38.04 -8.16 -30.48
N LEU A 13 -37.70 -6.99 -29.93
CA LEU A 13 -36.43 -6.35 -30.17
C LEU A 13 -35.50 -6.25 -28.96
N ALA A 14 -35.91 -6.63 -27.76
CA ALA A 14 -35.07 -6.55 -26.56
C ALA A 14 -34.02 -7.70 -26.45
N GLY A 15 -34.32 -8.88 -27.04
CA GLY A 15 -33.45 -10.05 -26.95
C GLY A 15 -32.13 -9.92 -27.72
N PRO A 16 -32.12 -9.51 -29.01
CA PRO A 16 -30.90 -9.41 -29.79
C PRO A 16 -29.98 -8.26 -29.35
N ALA A 17 -30.56 -7.15 -28.82
CA ALA A 17 -29.77 -6.04 -28.31
C ALA A 17 -29.03 -6.39 -27.00
N LEU A 18 -29.66 -7.15 -26.11
CA LEU A 18 -29.02 -7.65 -24.89
C LEU A 18 -27.94 -8.67 -25.18
N LEU A 19 -28.13 -9.55 -26.17
CA LEU A 19 -27.14 -10.53 -26.60
C LEU A 19 -25.94 -9.87 -27.30
N ALA A 20 -26.17 -8.83 -28.10
CA ALA A 20 -25.11 -8.05 -28.75
C ALA A 20 -24.28 -7.26 -27.72
N PHE A 21 -24.90 -6.71 -26.66
CA PHE A 21 -24.22 -6.02 -25.58
C PHE A 21 -23.32 -6.99 -24.79
N VAL A 22 -23.77 -8.20 -24.48
CA VAL A 22 -22.97 -9.21 -23.78
C VAL A 22 -21.78 -9.70 -24.63
N LEU A 23 -21.94 -9.82 -25.94
CA LEU A 23 -20.85 -10.24 -26.85
C LEU A 23 -19.77 -9.15 -27.00
N SER A 24 -20.13 -7.88 -26.89
CA SER A 24 -19.17 -6.76 -26.96
C SER A 24 -18.36 -6.56 -25.67
N THR A 25 -18.75 -7.20 -24.55
CA THR A 25 -18.07 -7.10 -23.25
C THR A 25 -17.18 -8.30 -22.92
N CYS A 26 -17.02 -9.29 -23.85
CA CYS A 26 -16.15 -10.43 -23.66
C CYS A 26 -14.71 -10.10 -24.08
N ALA A 27 -13.76 -10.21 -23.15
CA ALA A 27 -12.33 -10.17 -23.42
C ALA A 27 -11.74 -11.59 -23.39
N THR A 28 -10.67 -11.83 -24.15
CA THR A 28 -9.91 -13.08 -24.04
C THR A 28 -8.87 -12.91 -22.93
N ASN A 29 -8.88 -13.80 -21.93
CA ASN A 29 -7.83 -13.84 -20.91
C ASN A 29 -6.51 -14.21 -21.58
N PRO A 30 -5.45 -13.38 -21.44
CA PRO A 30 -4.18 -13.62 -22.14
C PRO A 30 -3.47 -14.91 -21.73
N VAL A 31 -3.66 -15.35 -20.48
CA VAL A 31 -3.01 -16.54 -19.91
C VAL A 31 -3.76 -17.81 -20.24
N THR A 32 -5.09 -17.81 -20.10
CA THR A 32 -5.91 -19.02 -20.24
C THR A 32 -6.49 -19.20 -21.63
N GLY A 33 -6.51 -18.15 -22.46
CA GLY A 33 -7.17 -18.13 -23.78
C GLY A 33 -8.70 -18.15 -23.70
N LYS A 34 -9.28 -18.20 -22.50
CA LYS A 34 -10.74 -18.26 -22.31
C LYS A 34 -11.39 -16.91 -22.51
N LYS A 35 -12.63 -16.93 -22.99
CA LYS A 35 -13.48 -15.74 -23.03
C LYS A 35 -13.99 -15.43 -21.63
N GLU A 36 -13.79 -14.22 -21.17
CA GLU A 36 -14.22 -13.72 -19.86
C GLU A 36 -15.00 -12.43 -20.04
N LEU A 37 -16.03 -12.22 -19.20
CA LEU A 37 -16.74 -10.97 -19.17
C LEU A 37 -15.80 -9.89 -18.59
N SER A 38 -15.65 -8.78 -19.30
CA SER A 38 -14.85 -7.65 -18.87
C SER A 38 -15.50 -6.34 -19.28
N PHE A 39 -15.72 -5.45 -18.32
CA PHE A 39 -16.21 -4.09 -18.57
C PHE A 39 -15.08 -3.08 -18.75
N VAL A 40 -13.82 -3.52 -18.64
CA VAL A 40 -12.63 -2.69 -18.72
C VAL A 40 -11.79 -3.14 -19.90
N SER A 41 -11.57 -2.27 -20.87
CA SER A 41 -10.65 -2.46 -22.00
C SER A 41 -9.18 -2.34 -21.53
N GLU A 42 -8.23 -2.85 -22.32
CA GLU A 42 -6.79 -2.71 -21.99
C GLU A 42 -6.36 -1.24 -21.89
N SER A 43 -6.85 -0.37 -22.74
CA SER A 43 -6.54 1.06 -22.70
C SER A 43 -7.07 1.73 -21.41
N GLN A 44 -8.27 1.36 -20.98
CA GLN A 44 -8.82 1.82 -19.70
C GLN A 44 -8.03 1.26 -18.51
N GLU A 45 -7.65 -0.03 -18.56
CA GLU A 45 -6.81 -0.66 -17.55
C GLU A 45 -5.48 0.10 -17.36
N ILE A 46 -4.79 0.45 -18.47
CA ILE A 46 -3.54 1.22 -18.44
C ILE A 46 -3.77 2.62 -17.88
N SER A 47 -4.80 3.30 -18.33
CA SER A 47 -5.10 4.68 -17.88
C SER A 47 -5.43 4.75 -16.40
N MET A 48 -6.26 3.83 -15.89
CA MET A 48 -6.54 3.71 -14.46
C MET A 48 -5.27 3.42 -13.66
N GLY A 49 -4.48 2.44 -14.11
CA GLY A 49 -3.24 2.10 -13.44
C GLY A 49 -2.27 3.27 -13.35
N GLN A 50 -2.13 4.06 -14.41
CA GLN A 50 -1.30 5.26 -14.42
C GLN A 50 -1.77 6.31 -13.41
N GLN A 51 -3.07 6.58 -13.37
CA GLN A 51 -3.66 7.54 -12.43
C GLN A 51 -3.41 7.11 -10.99
N TYR A 52 -3.70 5.85 -10.67
CA TYR A 52 -3.53 5.31 -9.33
C TYR A 52 -2.05 5.16 -8.93
N ALA A 53 -1.17 4.82 -9.87
CA ALA A 53 0.27 4.76 -9.60
C ALA A 53 0.84 6.10 -9.15
N SER A 54 0.36 7.21 -9.74
CA SER A 54 0.71 8.56 -9.30
C SER A 54 0.24 8.83 -7.87
N GLN A 55 -0.98 8.45 -7.55
CA GLN A 55 -1.58 8.64 -6.22
C GLN A 55 -0.85 7.79 -5.16
N VAL A 56 -0.61 6.51 -5.43
CA VAL A 56 0.16 5.62 -4.54
C VAL A 56 1.55 6.18 -4.27
N SER A 57 2.23 6.66 -5.31
CA SER A 57 3.57 7.26 -5.16
C SER A 57 3.57 8.51 -4.27
N GLN A 58 2.49 9.30 -4.30
CA GLN A 58 2.33 10.47 -3.44
C GLN A 58 1.98 10.10 -1.99
N GLU A 59 1.13 9.09 -1.81
CA GLU A 59 0.63 8.68 -0.49
C GLU A 59 1.63 7.84 0.31
N MET A 60 2.33 6.90 -0.34
CA MET A 60 3.28 5.99 0.31
C MET A 60 4.73 6.48 0.25
N GLY A 61 5.06 7.38 -0.68
CA GLY A 61 6.42 7.85 -0.93
C GLY A 61 7.27 6.84 -1.69
N VAL A 62 8.06 7.34 -2.64
CA VAL A 62 9.03 6.52 -3.40
C VAL A 62 10.34 6.46 -2.64
N TYR A 63 10.92 5.26 -2.49
CA TYR A 63 12.21 5.08 -1.83
C TYR A 63 13.32 5.87 -2.56
N PRO A 64 14.05 6.79 -1.89
CA PRO A 64 14.87 7.81 -2.55
C PRO A 64 16.27 7.28 -2.95
N ASP A 65 16.40 6.03 -3.41
CA ASP A 65 17.64 5.44 -3.90
C ASP A 65 17.50 5.03 -5.37
N SER A 66 18.16 5.79 -6.25
CA SER A 66 18.05 5.57 -7.69
C SER A 66 18.74 4.27 -8.15
N ALA A 67 19.69 3.72 -7.41
CA ALA A 67 20.32 2.45 -7.75
C ALA A 67 19.36 1.29 -7.45
N VAL A 68 18.71 1.33 -6.29
CA VAL A 68 17.67 0.37 -5.91
C VAL A 68 16.50 0.42 -6.91
N GLN A 69 16.01 1.60 -7.27
CA GLN A 69 14.93 1.77 -8.25
C GLN A 69 15.30 1.16 -9.62
N ARG A 70 16.48 1.48 -10.13
CA ARG A 70 16.94 0.94 -11.43
C ARG A 70 17.10 -0.56 -11.41
N TYR A 71 17.64 -1.11 -10.34
CA TYR A 71 17.86 -2.56 -10.20
C TYR A 71 16.53 -3.31 -10.22
N VAL A 72 15.59 -2.93 -9.35
CA VAL A 72 14.28 -3.58 -9.27
C VAL A 72 13.49 -3.43 -10.58
N ASN A 73 13.50 -2.24 -11.18
CA ASN A 73 12.85 -2.01 -12.46
C ASN A 73 13.51 -2.82 -13.61
N GLY A 74 14.83 -3.02 -13.57
CA GLY A 74 15.56 -3.85 -14.51
C GLY A 74 15.12 -5.31 -14.45
N VAL A 75 15.15 -5.92 -13.26
CA VAL A 75 14.71 -7.30 -13.03
C VAL A 75 13.24 -7.48 -13.41
N GLY A 76 12.38 -6.56 -13.00
CA GLY A 76 10.95 -6.63 -13.31
C GLY A 76 10.66 -6.57 -14.81
N ARG A 77 11.36 -5.71 -15.55
CA ARG A 77 11.21 -5.61 -17.02
C ARG A 77 11.73 -6.85 -17.74
N GLU A 78 12.83 -7.45 -17.27
CA GLU A 78 13.36 -8.70 -17.80
C GLU A 78 12.31 -9.81 -17.66
N LEU A 79 11.73 -10.01 -16.48
CA LEU A 79 10.65 -10.96 -16.24
C LEU A 79 9.40 -10.67 -17.11
N ALA A 80 8.98 -9.41 -17.18
CA ALA A 80 7.78 -9.01 -17.92
C ALA A 80 7.89 -9.21 -19.42
N ALA A 81 9.11 -9.14 -19.98
CA ALA A 81 9.35 -9.35 -21.41
C ALA A 81 9.03 -10.79 -21.87
N GLY A 82 9.13 -11.78 -20.95
CA GLY A 82 8.81 -13.19 -21.22
C GLY A 82 7.35 -13.59 -20.97
N THR A 83 6.46 -12.63 -20.73
CA THR A 83 5.05 -12.89 -20.35
C THR A 83 4.09 -12.83 -21.52
N GLU A 84 2.81 -13.12 -21.29
CA GLU A 84 1.74 -13.02 -22.27
C GLU A 84 1.37 -11.56 -22.63
N ARG A 85 1.85 -10.58 -21.84
CA ARG A 85 1.54 -9.14 -22.05
C ARG A 85 2.81 -8.26 -22.05
N PRO A 86 3.84 -8.55 -22.89
CA PRO A 86 5.13 -7.85 -22.84
C PRO A 86 5.05 -6.38 -23.25
N LYS A 87 3.97 -5.97 -23.92
CA LYS A 87 3.81 -4.61 -24.46
C LYS A 87 3.17 -3.63 -23.47
N LEU A 88 2.76 -4.05 -22.28
CA LEU A 88 2.26 -3.13 -21.26
C LEU A 88 3.36 -2.14 -20.84
N PRO A 89 2.98 -0.94 -20.35
CA PRO A 89 3.93 0.07 -19.89
C PRO A 89 4.50 -0.31 -18.49
N TRP A 90 5.13 -1.47 -18.40
CA TRP A 90 5.64 -2.03 -17.15
C TRP A 90 6.54 -1.06 -16.39
N THR A 91 6.17 -0.82 -15.14
CA THR A 91 6.97 -0.07 -14.17
C THR A 91 7.04 -0.80 -12.84
N PHE A 92 8.20 -0.78 -12.22
CA PHE A 92 8.47 -1.43 -10.95
C PHE A 92 9.07 -0.39 -10.01
N THR A 93 8.34 -0.02 -8.98
CA THR A 93 8.70 1.09 -8.08
C THR A 93 8.90 0.57 -6.66
N VAL A 94 10.02 0.94 -6.04
CA VAL A 94 10.26 0.65 -4.63
C VAL A 94 9.69 1.78 -3.78
N MET A 95 8.84 1.43 -2.83
CA MET A 95 8.16 2.36 -1.93
C MET A 95 8.91 2.50 -0.60
N ASP A 96 8.92 3.72 -0.05
CA ASP A 96 9.53 4.00 1.26
C ASP A 96 8.58 3.63 2.41
N ASP A 97 8.12 2.40 2.40
CA ASP A 97 7.19 1.84 3.37
C ASP A 97 7.84 0.70 4.16
N PRO A 98 7.78 0.70 5.50
CA PRO A 98 8.35 -0.35 6.35
C PRO A 98 7.55 -1.66 6.32
N GLN A 99 6.33 -1.67 5.83
CA GLN A 99 5.48 -2.85 5.79
C GLN A 99 6.04 -3.90 4.84
N VAL A 100 5.90 -5.18 5.19
CA VAL A 100 6.29 -6.29 4.32
C VAL A 100 5.18 -6.51 3.31
N ASN A 101 5.32 -5.89 2.12
CA ASN A 101 4.30 -5.94 1.07
C ASN A 101 4.87 -5.73 -0.35
N ALA A 102 4.16 -6.28 -1.35
CA ALA A 102 4.25 -5.93 -2.76
C ALA A 102 2.83 -5.98 -3.33
N PHE A 103 2.55 -5.21 -4.37
CA PHE A 103 1.22 -5.22 -5.01
C PHE A 103 1.28 -4.70 -6.43
N ALA A 104 0.30 -5.12 -7.23
CA ALA A 104 0.15 -4.71 -8.61
C ALA A 104 -1.12 -3.88 -8.82
N LEU A 105 -1.00 -2.80 -9.58
CA LEU A 105 -2.14 -2.09 -10.16
C LEU A 105 -2.41 -2.57 -11.58
N PRO A 106 -3.64 -2.41 -12.09
CA PRO A 106 -3.95 -2.71 -13.48
C PRO A 106 -2.98 -2.05 -14.45
N GLY A 107 -2.74 -2.65 -15.60
CA GLY A 107 -1.96 -2.03 -16.68
C GLY A 107 -0.44 -2.11 -16.56
N GLY A 108 0.12 -2.82 -15.56
CA GLY A 108 1.57 -3.10 -15.48
C GLY A 108 2.35 -2.23 -14.50
N TYR A 109 1.69 -1.64 -13.51
CA TYR A 109 2.31 -0.83 -12.45
C TYR A 109 2.48 -1.69 -11.20
N ILE A 110 3.72 -2.03 -10.84
CA ILE A 110 4.06 -2.91 -9.70
C ILE A 110 4.84 -2.13 -8.66
N PHE A 111 4.49 -2.34 -7.40
CA PHE A 111 5.08 -1.69 -6.25
C PHE A 111 5.63 -2.72 -5.28
N ILE A 112 6.82 -2.43 -4.75
CA ILE A 112 7.52 -3.28 -3.80
C ILE A 112 7.97 -2.40 -2.65
N THR A 113 7.59 -2.71 -1.43
CA THR A 113 8.01 -1.93 -0.26
C THR A 113 9.47 -2.24 0.11
N ARG A 114 10.18 -1.26 0.69
CA ARG A 114 11.49 -1.55 1.29
C ARG A 114 11.38 -2.56 2.43
N GLY A 115 10.22 -2.63 3.09
CA GLY A 115 9.95 -3.60 4.14
C GLY A 115 10.12 -5.03 3.66
N ILE A 116 9.50 -5.42 2.54
CA ILE A 116 9.67 -6.78 2.00
C ILE A 116 11.10 -7.00 1.49
N MET A 117 11.74 -6.00 0.88
CA MET A 117 13.12 -6.12 0.40
C MET A 117 14.11 -6.42 1.51
N THR A 118 13.94 -5.85 2.71
CA THR A 118 14.80 -6.12 3.87
C THR A 118 14.65 -7.55 4.41
N HIS A 119 13.56 -8.24 4.07
CA HIS A 119 13.30 -9.64 4.44
C HIS A 119 13.76 -10.65 3.37
N MET A 120 13.98 -10.20 2.14
CA MET A 120 14.53 -11.05 1.06
C MET A 120 16.04 -11.26 1.25
N ASN A 121 16.54 -12.38 0.73
CA ASN A 121 17.94 -12.78 0.84
C ASN A 121 18.64 -12.95 -0.51
N SER A 122 17.92 -12.80 -1.62
CA SER A 122 18.47 -12.95 -2.97
C SER A 122 17.61 -12.25 -4.03
N GLU A 123 18.21 -11.99 -5.19
CA GLU A 123 17.46 -11.53 -6.37
C GLU A 123 16.42 -12.57 -6.80
N ALA A 124 16.70 -13.86 -6.65
CA ALA A 124 15.75 -14.92 -7.01
C ALA A 124 14.49 -14.90 -6.11
N GLU A 125 14.60 -14.57 -4.82
CA GLU A 125 13.44 -14.32 -3.96
C GLU A 125 12.65 -13.09 -4.43
N MET A 126 13.35 -12.00 -4.75
CA MET A 126 12.71 -10.80 -5.32
C MET A 126 12.04 -11.10 -6.66
N ALA A 127 12.69 -11.84 -7.55
CA ALA A 127 12.13 -12.26 -8.83
C ALA A 127 10.87 -13.12 -8.67
N SER A 128 10.80 -13.93 -7.61
CA SER A 128 9.61 -14.72 -7.28
C SER A 128 8.42 -13.84 -6.89
N VAL A 129 8.64 -12.84 -6.04
CA VAL A 129 7.60 -11.87 -5.63
C VAL A 129 7.17 -11.01 -6.82
N VAL A 130 8.13 -10.43 -7.54
CA VAL A 130 7.85 -9.62 -8.73
C VAL A 130 7.11 -10.42 -9.80
N GLY A 131 7.52 -11.67 -10.01
CA GLY A 131 6.86 -12.59 -10.94
C GLY A 131 5.42 -12.91 -10.55
N HIS A 132 5.14 -13.04 -9.26
CA HIS A 132 3.79 -13.21 -8.73
C HIS A 132 2.91 -11.98 -9.04
N GLU A 133 3.42 -10.76 -8.80
CA GLU A 133 2.70 -9.52 -9.12
C GLU A 133 2.47 -9.36 -10.63
N ILE A 134 3.47 -9.71 -11.45
CA ILE A 134 3.33 -9.78 -12.90
C ILE A 134 2.22 -10.79 -13.28
N GLY A 135 2.13 -11.91 -12.55
CA GLY A 135 1.08 -12.92 -12.73
C GLY A 135 -0.33 -12.35 -12.55
N HIS A 136 -0.56 -11.54 -11.52
CA HIS A 136 -1.82 -10.84 -11.31
C HIS A 136 -2.20 -9.93 -12.48
N VAL A 137 -1.24 -9.19 -13.01
CA VAL A 137 -1.47 -8.27 -14.15
C VAL A 137 -1.70 -9.05 -15.44
N THR A 138 -0.90 -10.09 -15.73
CA THR A 138 -1.03 -10.87 -16.98
C THR A 138 -2.32 -11.65 -17.03
N ALA A 139 -2.77 -12.22 -15.90
CA ALA A 139 -4.07 -12.89 -15.77
C ALA A 139 -5.25 -11.92 -15.61
N ARG A 140 -5.00 -10.61 -15.49
CA ARG A 140 -6.01 -9.55 -15.34
C ARG A 140 -6.89 -9.71 -14.08
N HIS A 141 -6.34 -10.24 -12.98
CA HIS A 141 -7.11 -10.52 -11.76
C HIS A 141 -7.83 -9.28 -11.21
N SER A 142 -7.17 -8.12 -11.17
CA SER A 142 -7.79 -6.86 -10.72
C SER A 142 -8.98 -6.46 -11.59
N VAL A 143 -8.88 -6.60 -12.93
CA VAL A 143 -9.96 -6.30 -13.87
C VAL A 143 -11.14 -7.25 -13.70
N GLN A 144 -10.87 -8.53 -13.51
CA GLN A 144 -11.91 -9.53 -13.22
C GLN A 144 -12.64 -9.23 -11.91
N GLN A 145 -11.90 -8.84 -10.87
CA GLN A 145 -12.45 -8.46 -9.58
C GLN A 145 -13.34 -7.22 -9.69
N MET A 146 -12.90 -6.18 -10.40
CA MET A 146 -13.71 -4.98 -10.68
C MET A 146 -15.00 -5.35 -11.43
N THR A 147 -14.90 -6.22 -12.43
CA THR A 147 -16.05 -6.69 -13.19
C THR A 147 -17.05 -7.46 -12.30
N ARG A 148 -16.55 -8.35 -11.43
CA ARG A 148 -17.39 -9.08 -10.45
C ARG A 148 -18.11 -8.12 -9.50
N GLN A 149 -17.43 -7.08 -9.02
CA GLN A 149 -18.02 -6.06 -8.16
C GLN A 149 -19.11 -5.24 -8.88
N GLN A 150 -18.86 -4.81 -10.11
CA GLN A 150 -19.85 -4.10 -10.92
C GLN A 150 -21.08 -4.96 -11.18
N LEU A 151 -20.91 -6.24 -11.48
CA LEU A 151 -22.02 -7.19 -11.64
C LEU A 151 -22.81 -7.36 -10.34
N ALA A 152 -22.12 -7.46 -9.20
CA ALA A 152 -22.79 -7.53 -7.89
C ALA A 152 -23.59 -6.26 -7.60
N GLN A 153 -23.05 -5.08 -7.92
CA GLN A 153 -23.76 -3.80 -7.80
C GLN A 153 -25.00 -3.74 -8.70
N ILE A 154 -24.90 -4.14 -9.97
CA ILE A 154 -26.02 -4.21 -10.89
C ILE A 154 -27.09 -5.17 -10.36
N GLY A 155 -26.69 -6.34 -9.83
CA GLY A 155 -27.60 -7.28 -9.21
C GLY A 155 -28.30 -6.74 -7.96
N MET A 156 -27.57 -5.98 -7.12
CA MET A 156 -28.15 -5.30 -5.95
C MET A 156 -29.13 -4.20 -6.34
N VAL A 157 -28.81 -3.37 -7.34
CA VAL A 157 -29.73 -2.35 -7.86
C VAL A 157 -31.00 -2.98 -8.45
N ALA A 158 -30.86 -4.05 -9.25
CA ALA A 158 -32.02 -4.79 -9.75
C ALA A 158 -32.85 -5.41 -8.63
N GLY A 159 -32.19 -5.94 -7.59
CA GLY A 159 -32.84 -6.45 -6.38
C GLY A 159 -33.53 -5.35 -5.56
N ALA A 160 -32.91 -4.15 -5.47
CA ALA A 160 -33.47 -3.00 -4.77
C ALA A 160 -34.71 -2.44 -5.48
N LEU A 161 -34.71 -2.44 -6.82
CA LEU A 161 -35.93 -2.10 -7.60
C LEU A 161 -37.04 -3.11 -7.39
N ALA A 162 -36.73 -4.33 -6.95
CA ALA A 162 -37.70 -5.39 -6.62
C ALA A 162 -38.05 -5.47 -5.12
N SER A 163 -37.32 -4.78 -4.22
CA SER A 163 -37.47 -4.85 -2.77
C SER A 163 -37.01 -3.61 -2.04
N GLU A 164 -37.87 -2.94 -1.28
CA GLU A 164 -37.55 -1.76 -0.44
C GLU A 164 -36.47 -2.01 0.63
N LYS A 165 -36.37 -3.26 1.13
CA LYS A 165 -35.36 -3.62 2.13
C LYS A 165 -33.90 -3.60 1.58
N ILE A 166 -33.74 -3.83 0.28
CA ILE A 166 -32.41 -3.80 -0.37
C ILE A 166 -32.04 -2.37 -0.74
N ALA A 167 -33.03 -1.52 -1.07
CA ALA A 167 -32.82 -0.11 -1.41
C ALA A 167 -32.18 0.69 -0.26
N GLN A 168 -32.48 0.35 0.99
CA GLN A 168 -31.98 1.05 2.19
C GLN A 168 -30.48 0.76 2.48
N ASN A 169 -29.85 -0.25 1.87
CA ASN A 169 -28.46 -0.64 2.10
C ASN A 169 -27.50 -0.24 0.95
N LEU A 170 -27.97 0.46 -0.07
CA LEU A 170 -27.16 0.86 -1.24
C LEU A 170 -26.22 2.04 -1.00
N GLY A 171 -26.35 2.73 0.15
CA GLY A 171 -25.62 3.98 0.45
C GLY A 171 -24.16 3.85 0.88
N ALA A 172 -23.63 2.64 1.03
CA ALA A 172 -22.35 2.43 1.73
C ALA A 172 -21.17 2.02 0.84
N ILE A 173 -21.23 2.18 -0.49
CA ILE A 173 -20.10 1.83 -1.36
C ILE A 173 -19.37 3.11 -1.75
N SER A 174 -18.47 3.58 -0.87
CA SER A 174 -17.54 4.66 -1.17
C SER A 174 -16.54 4.18 -2.22
N GLN A 175 -16.58 4.82 -3.38
CA GLN A 175 -15.53 4.70 -4.40
C GLN A 175 -14.30 5.48 -3.91
N GLY A 176 -13.26 4.76 -3.49
CA GLY A 176 -11.98 5.30 -3.08
C GLY A 176 -10.88 4.28 -3.36
N LEU A 177 -9.65 4.56 -2.94
CA LEU A 177 -8.49 3.65 -3.00
C LEU A 177 -8.75 2.21 -2.55
N GLY A 178 -9.80 1.97 -1.76
CA GLY A 178 -10.24 0.63 -1.37
C GLY A 178 -10.53 -0.34 -2.53
N VAL A 179 -10.80 0.18 -3.74
CA VAL A 179 -10.89 -0.63 -4.97
C VAL A 179 -9.53 -1.14 -5.44
N LEU A 180 -8.43 -0.51 -5.00
CA LEU A 180 -7.06 -0.87 -5.39
C LEU A 180 -6.48 -2.01 -4.56
N PHE A 181 -6.90 -2.09 -3.29
CA PHE A 181 -6.49 -3.14 -2.36
C PHE A 181 -7.53 -4.26 -2.32
N LEU A 182 -7.94 -4.70 -3.53
CA LEU A 182 -8.86 -5.81 -3.67
C LEU A 182 -8.18 -7.10 -3.19
N LYS A 183 -8.85 -7.77 -2.26
CA LYS A 183 -8.43 -9.09 -1.82
C LYS A 183 -8.66 -10.10 -2.94
N TYR A 184 -7.60 -10.68 -3.46
CA TYR A 184 -7.68 -11.72 -4.48
C TYR A 184 -8.30 -13.01 -3.92
N GLY A 185 -8.90 -13.81 -4.81
CA GLY A 185 -9.39 -15.14 -4.44
C GLY A 185 -8.25 -16.16 -4.37
N ARG A 186 -8.46 -17.27 -3.65
CA ARG A 186 -7.47 -18.34 -3.54
C ARG A 186 -7.03 -18.90 -4.89
N ASP A 187 -7.94 -18.95 -5.85
CA ASP A 187 -7.65 -19.43 -7.21
C ASP A 187 -6.78 -18.43 -7.98
N ASP A 188 -7.05 -17.12 -7.79
CA ASP A 188 -6.26 -16.03 -8.37
C ASP A 188 -4.82 -16.08 -7.83
N GLU A 189 -4.65 -16.30 -6.50
CA GLU A 189 -3.35 -16.48 -5.85
C GLU A 189 -2.59 -17.69 -6.37
N SER A 190 -3.27 -18.85 -6.45
CA SER A 190 -2.67 -20.08 -6.98
C SER A 190 -2.23 -19.94 -8.44
N GLN A 191 -2.98 -19.17 -9.23
CA GLN A 191 -2.62 -18.86 -10.61
C GLN A 191 -1.43 -17.90 -10.67
N ALA A 192 -1.41 -16.84 -9.86
CA ALA A 192 -0.30 -15.91 -9.79
C ALA A 192 1.00 -16.59 -9.34
N ASP A 193 0.93 -17.53 -8.37
CA ASP A 193 2.07 -18.36 -7.96
C ASP A 193 2.60 -19.23 -9.11
N ALA A 194 1.70 -19.86 -9.85
CA ALA A 194 2.10 -20.71 -10.99
C ALA A 194 2.74 -19.88 -12.12
N LEU A 195 2.22 -18.68 -12.36
CA LEU A 195 2.76 -17.76 -13.36
C LEU A 195 4.11 -17.20 -12.92
N GLY A 196 4.24 -16.72 -11.69
CA GLY A 196 5.48 -16.20 -11.13
C GLY A 196 6.59 -17.25 -11.15
N PHE A 197 6.27 -18.49 -10.75
CA PHE A 197 7.19 -19.63 -10.86
C PHE A 197 7.68 -19.84 -12.31
N ARG A 198 6.76 -19.83 -13.26
CA ARG A 198 7.08 -20.01 -14.67
C ARG A 198 7.94 -18.88 -15.22
N TYR A 199 7.61 -17.62 -14.91
CA TYR A 199 8.36 -16.47 -15.39
C TYR A 199 9.78 -16.46 -14.81
N ALA A 200 9.94 -16.71 -13.50
CA ALA A 200 11.25 -16.81 -12.87
C ALA A 200 12.10 -17.95 -13.46
N LEU A 201 11.49 -19.14 -13.67
CA LEU A 201 12.17 -20.28 -14.26
C LEU A 201 12.63 -20.00 -15.69
N ASN A 202 11.77 -19.40 -16.53
CA ASN A 202 12.06 -19.04 -17.92
C ASN A 202 13.19 -18.02 -18.02
N ASP A 203 13.29 -17.11 -17.04
CA ASP A 203 14.34 -16.10 -16.94
C ASP A 203 15.58 -16.60 -16.18
N ASN A 204 15.71 -17.93 -16.09
CA ASN A 204 16.84 -18.64 -15.52
C ASN A 204 17.09 -18.40 -14.02
N TYR A 205 16.06 -18.03 -13.22
CA TYR A 205 16.16 -17.98 -11.77
C TYR A 205 16.02 -19.36 -11.11
N ASP A 206 16.67 -19.52 -9.96
CA ASP A 206 16.49 -20.68 -9.09
C ASP A 206 15.15 -20.57 -8.34
N VAL A 207 14.14 -21.23 -8.87
CA VAL A 207 12.77 -21.20 -8.36
C VAL A 207 12.59 -21.88 -6.98
N ARG A 208 13.64 -22.57 -6.47
CA ARG A 208 13.65 -23.07 -5.08
C ARG A 208 13.56 -21.91 -4.08
N ARG A 209 14.10 -20.74 -4.44
CA ARG A 209 14.05 -19.52 -3.62
C ARG A 209 12.65 -18.94 -3.41
N MET A 210 11.68 -19.36 -4.23
CA MET A 210 10.27 -19.02 -3.99
C MET A 210 9.72 -19.69 -2.72
N VAL A 211 10.17 -20.89 -2.38
CA VAL A 211 9.83 -21.57 -1.13
C VAL A 211 10.39 -20.79 0.05
N ASP A 212 11.67 -20.41 0.01
CA ASP A 212 12.33 -19.63 1.06
C ASP A 212 11.57 -18.34 1.34
N MET A 213 11.09 -17.65 0.29
CA MET A 213 10.30 -16.43 0.44
C MET A 213 8.93 -16.68 1.09
N PHE A 214 8.22 -17.76 0.73
CA PHE A 214 6.96 -18.11 1.36
C PHE A 214 7.12 -18.50 2.83
N GLU A 215 8.18 -19.19 3.20
CA GLU A 215 8.53 -19.49 4.60
C GLU A 215 8.79 -18.19 5.37
N THR A 216 9.53 -17.25 4.78
CA THR A 216 9.77 -15.93 5.37
C THR A 216 8.45 -15.18 5.60
N LEU A 217 7.55 -15.11 4.60
CA LEU A 217 6.24 -14.47 4.72
C LEU A 217 5.35 -15.14 5.77
N GLN A 218 5.38 -16.47 5.87
CA GLN A 218 4.65 -17.21 6.89
C GLN A 218 5.14 -16.87 8.30
N ARG A 219 6.46 -16.78 8.49
CA ARG A 219 7.06 -16.40 9.78
C ARG A 219 6.78 -14.94 10.14
N VAL A 220 6.84 -14.02 9.18
CA VAL A 220 6.41 -12.61 9.36
C VAL A 220 4.96 -12.57 9.84
N SER A 221 4.09 -13.37 9.23
CA SER A 221 2.68 -13.45 9.61
C SER A 221 2.48 -13.98 11.02
N ALA A 222 3.23 -14.99 11.42
CA ALA A 222 3.16 -15.58 12.77
C ALA A 222 3.62 -14.60 13.87
N THR A 223 4.58 -13.72 13.57
CA THR A 223 5.09 -12.73 14.53
C THR A 223 4.23 -11.48 14.67
N ALA A 224 3.34 -11.22 13.71
CA ALA A 224 2.46 -10.04 13.71
C ALA A 224 1.34 -10.07 14.78
N GLY A 225 1.16 -11.18 15.49
CA GLY A 225 0.15 -11.33 16.54
C GLY A 225 -1.29 -11.22 16.00
N GLN A 226 -2.12 -10.35 16.62
CA GLN A 226 -3.51 -10.13 16.18
C GLN A 226 -3.62 -9.20 14.94
N ARG A 227 -2.54 -8.57 14.49
CA ARG A 227 -2.52 -7.77 13.27
C ARG A 227 -2.34 -8.70 12.08
N ILE A 228 -3.29 -8.68 11.16
CA ILE A 228 -3.12 -9.33 9.84
C ILE A 228 -2.03 -8.51 9.11
N PRO A 229 -0.89 -9.10 8.70
CA PRO A 229 0.09 -8.40 7.88
C PRO A 229 -0.54 -7.90 6.59
N GLU A 230 -0.09 -6.76 6.08
CA GLU A 230 -0.61 -6.14 4.86
C GLU A 230 -0.59 -7.15 3.69
N TRP A 231 0.49 -7.89 3.54
CA TRP A 231 0.61 -8.96 2.56
C TRP A 231 -0.55 -9.98 2.63
N GLN A 232 -0.94 -10.44 3.83
CA GLN A 232 -2.06 -11.37 3.98
C GLN A 232 -3.43 -10.74 3.74
N SER A 233 -3.56 -9.42 3.90
CA SER A 233 -4.82 -8.73 3.67
C SER A 233 -5.14 -8.64 2.18
N THR A 234 -4.14 -8.48 1.34
CA THR A 234 -4.23 -8.41 -0.12
C THR A 234 -4.06 -9.78 -0.79
N HIS A 235 -3.17 -10.64 -0.23
CA HIS A 235 -2.84 -11.98 -0.74
C HIS A 235 -3.16 -13.05 0.31
N PRO A 236 -4.42 -13.47 0.43
CA PRO A 236 -4.78 -14.50 1.40
C PRO A 236 -4.05 -15.80 1.09
N ASP A 237 -3.43 -16.37 2.12
CA ASP A 237 -2.76 -17.66 1.98
C ASP A 237 -3.74 -18.71 1.46
N PRO A 238 -3.52 -19.32 0.29
CA PRO A 238 -4.33 -20.44 -0.20
C PRO A 238 -4.15 -21.70 0.64
N GLY A 239 -3.42 -21.63 1.76
CA GLY A 239 -3.28 -22.70 2.76
C GLY A 239 -2.20 -23.73 2.39
N ASN A 240 -1.55 -23.61 1.23
CA ASN A 240 -0.59 -24.64 0.79
C ASN A 240 0.40 -24.15 -0.29
N ARG A 241 0.81 -22.86 -0.24
CA ARG A 241 1.70 -22.27 -1.27
C ARG A 241 3.05 -22.96 -1.30
N ILE A 242 3.64 -23.29 -0.13
CA ILE A 242 4.93 -23.98 0.00
C ILE A 242 4.85 -25.35 -0.68
N ALA A 243 3.95 -26.22 -0.22
CA ALA A 243 3.84 -27.57 -0.77
C ALA A 243 3.43 -27.60 -2.26
N ALA A 244 2.60 -26.65 -2.70
CA ALA A 244 2.26 -26.50 -4.12
C ALA A 244 3.48 -26.11 -4.95
N THR A 245 4.34 -25.22 -4.44
CA THR A 245 5.57 -24.79 -5.10
C THR A 245 6.60 -25.92 -5.14
N GLU A 246 6.79 -26.63 -4.05
CA GLU A 246 7.63 -27.83 -4.02
C GLU A 246 7.15 -28.90 -5.02
N ALA A 247 5.83 -29.10 -5.16
CA ALA A 247 5.28 -30.00 -6.16
C ALA A 247 5.56 -29.53 -7.59
N ARG A 248 5.60 -28.21 -7.84
CA ARG A 248 6.04 -27.65 -9.14
C ARG A 248 7.54 -27.89 -9.36
N ILE A 249 8.38 -27.65 -8.34
CA ILE A 249 9.83 -27.89 -8.40
C ILE A 249 10.12 -29.35 -8.78
N ARG A 250 9.45 -30.31 -8.15
CA ARG A 250 9.61 -31.75 -8.47
C ARG A 250 9.25 -32.12 -9.91
N ARG A 251 8.49 -31.29 -10.61
CA ARG A 251 8.10 -31.49 -12.03
C ARG A 251 9.02 -30.77 -13.00
N VAL A 252 9.96 -29.96 -12.51
CA VAL A 252 10.94 -29.29 -13.39
C VAL A 252 11.90 -30.31 -13.93
N THR A 253 12.03 -30.35 -15.27
CA THR A 253 12.89 -31.31 -15.98
C THR A 253 14.25 -30.73 -16.34
N VAL A 254 14.42 -29.42 -16.21
CA VAL A 254 15.71 -28.75 -16.46
C VAL A 254 16.53 -28.69 -15.17
N PRO A 255 17.88 -28.75 -15.25
CA PRO A 255 18.72 -28.58 -14.08
C PRO A 255 18.45 -27.22 -13.37
N LEU A 256 18.31 -27.25 -12.06
CA LEU A 256 18.17 -26.04 -11.24
C LEU A 256 19.51 -25.53 -10.70
N ASP A 257 20.51 -26.38 -10.65
CA ASP A 257 21.86 -25.99 -10.22
C ASP A 257 22.52 -25.08 -11.27
N GLY A 258 23.16 -24.03 -10.76
CA GLY A 258 23.76 -23.00 -11.62
C GLY A 258 22.80 -21.91 -12.11
N LYS A 259 21.51 -21.98 -11.76
CA LYS A 259 20.55 -20.90 -12.05
C LYS A 259 20.82 -19.64 -11.21
N LYS A 260 20.31 -18.50 -11.66
CA LYS A 260 20.48 -17.20 -11.02
C LYS A 260 19.92 -17.23 -9.59
N VAL A 261 20.76 -16.99 -8.59
CA VAL A 261 20.36 -16.68 -7.19
C VAL A 261 20.72 -15.25 -6.88
N ARG A 262 21.91 -14.82 -7.26
CA ARG A 262 22.48 -13.47 -7.08
C ARG A 262 22.30 -12.91 -5.67
N ARG A 263 22.65 -13.72 -4.67
CA ARG A 263 22.54 -13.36 -3.25
C ARG A 263 23.44 -12.19 -2.89
N GLU A 264 24.70 -12.25 -3.29
CA GLU A 264 25.70 -11.23 -2.92
C GLU A 264 25.35 -9.86 -3.51
N GLU A 265 24.99 -9.82 -4.79
CA GLU A 265 24.60 -8.60 -5.49
C GLU A 265 23.38 -7.95 -4.85
N PHE A 266 22.37 -8.75 -4.53
CA PHE A 266 21.15 -8.29 -3.88
C PHE A 266 21.42 -7.76 -2.47
N LEU A 267 22.21 -8.49 -1.67
CA LEU A 267 22.51 -8.07 -0.30
C LEU A 267 23.35 -6.78 -0.28
N LYS A 268 24.27 -6.61 -1.22
CA LYS A 268 25.01 -5.34 -1.38
C LYS A 268 24.10 -4.19 -1.81
N LEU A 269 23.07 -4.44 -2.61
CA LEU A 269 22.10 -3.44 -3.02
C LEU A 269 21.30 -2.90 -1.84
N ILE A 270 20.89 -3.77 -0.92
CA ILE A 270 20.09 -3.38 0.25
C ILE A 270 20.91 -2.98 1.47
N ASP A 271 22.28 -3.05 1.40
CA ASP A 271 23.14 -2.55 2.48
C ASP A 271 22.93 -1.04 2.67
N GLY A 272 22.62 -0.63 3.89
CA GLY A 272 22.25 0.75 4.21
C GLY A 272 20.76 1.06 4.07
N MET A 273 19.92 0.16 3.54
CA MET A 273 18.46 0.35 3.45
C MET A 273 17.85 0.53 4.84
N VAL A 274 16.92 1.47 4.98
CA VAL A 274 16.21 1.72 6.24
C VAL A 274 15.40 0.48 6.62
N PHE A 275 15.51 0.07 7.88
CA PHE A 275 14.80 -1.07 8.46
C PHE A 275 13.74 -0.59 9.45
N GLY A 276 12.51 -1.06 9.31
CA GLY A 276 11.39 -0.59 10.13
C GLY A 276 11.03 0.87 9.86
N ASP A 277 10.43 1.56 10.82
CA ASP A 277 10.04 2.97 10.67
C ASP A 277 11.25 3.88 10.50
N ASN A 278 11.11 4.92 9.67
CA ASN A 278 12.13 5.94 9.49
C ASN A 278 11.83 7.15 10.40
N PRO A 279 12.52 7.29 11.54
CA PRO A 279 12.22 8.40 12.46
C PRO A 279 12.55 9.78 11.87
N ARG A 280 13.31 9.85 10.77
CA ARG A 280 13.58 11.11 10.06
C ARG A 280 12.32 11.68 9.37
N GLN A 281 11.36 10.82 9.06
CA GLN A 281 10.05 11.18 8.50
C GLN A 281 8.98 11.48 9.57
N GLY A 282 9.41 11.64 10.81
CA GLY A 282 8.56 11.88 11.96
C GLY A 282 8.28 10.62 12.77
N PHE A 283 8.15 10.82 14.08
CA PHE A 283 7.86 9.74 15.03
C PHE A 283 7.11 10.28 16.25
N PHE A 284 6.44 9.39 16.95
CA PHE A 284 5.75 9.70 18.19
C PHE A 284 6.61 9.40 19.42
N LYS A 285 6.63 10.35 20.38
CA LYS A 285 7.15 10.18 21.75
C LYS A 285 6.03 10.52 22.72
N GLY A 286 5.31 9.50 23.18
CA GLY A 286 4.04 9.71 23.88
C GLY A 286 3.00 10.32 22.95
N THR A 287 2.43 11.47 23.32
CA THR A 287 1.48 12.23 22.50
C THR A 287 2.14 13.20 21.52
N SER A 288 3.43 13.47 21.69
CA SER A 288 4.17 14.42 20.86
C SER A 288 4.59 13.76 19.55
N PHE A 289 4.20 14.33 18.43
CA PHE A 289 4.76 14.04 17.11
C PHE A 289 5.94 14.95 16.85
N LEU A 290 7.09 14.36 16.52
CA LEU A 290 8.38 15.04 16.30
C LEU A 290 8.83 14.77 14.88
N HIS A 291 9.11 15.82 14.09
CA HIS A 291 9.62 15.66 12.73
C HIS A 291 11.04 16.25 12.62
N PRO A 292 12.08 15.40 12.67
CA PRO A 292 13.47 15.88 12.71
C PRO A 292 13.90 16.68 11.48
N ASP A 293 13.61 16.19 10.26
CA ASP A 293 14.06 16.83 9.02
C ASP A 293 13.37 18.16 8.74
N LEU A 294 12.10 18.30 9.13
CA LEU A 294 11.34 19.54 9.00
C LEU A 294 11.42 20.41 10.28
N ALA A 295 12.08 19.91 11.34
CA ALA A 295 12.35 20.59 12.59
C ALA A 295 11.11 21.19 13.28
N PHE A 296 9.98 20.48 13.24
CA PHE A 296 8.76 20.86 13.98
C PHE A 296 8.27 19.74 14.89
N GLN A 297 7.39 20.12 15.81
CA GLN A 297 6.67 19.19 16.69
C GLN A 297 5.26 19.70 16.96
N LEU A 298 4.36 18.77 17.30
CA LEU A 298 3.00 19.09 17.76
C LEU A 298 2.46 17.97 18.65
N GLU A 299 1.40 18.30 19.40
CA GLU A 299 0.80 17.38 20.37
C GLU A 299 -0.50 16.79 19.81
N PHE A 300 -0.58 15.48 19.76
CA PHE A 300 -1.80 14.73 19.44
C PHE A 300 -2.62 14.48 20.72
N PRO A 301 -3.95 14.34 20.62
CA PRO A 301 -4.78 14.07 21.79
C PRO A 301 -4.41 12.74 22.45
N SER A 302 -4.36 12.73 23.79
CA SER A 302 -4.05 11.53 24.56
C SER A 302 -5.12 10.45 24.38
N GLY A 303 -4.69 9.18 24.26
CA GLY A 303 -5.57 8.02 24.08
C GLY A 303 -6.07 7.83 22.64
N TRP A 304 -5.72 8.72 21.71
CA TRP A 304 -6.10 8.56 20.32
C TRP A 304 -5.15 7.61 19.59
N LYS A 305 -5.70 6.83 18.65
CA LYS A 305 -4.89 5.99 17.75
C LYS A 305 -4.27 6.88 16.70
N THR A 306 -2.95 6.82 16.56
CA THR A 306 -2.20 7.66 15.62
C THR A 306 -1.60 6.85 14.48
N ALA A 307 -1.47 7.48 13.30
CA ALA A 307 -0.78 6.96 12.14
C ALA A 307 0.07 8.07 11.51
N ASN A 308 1.33 7.74 11.20
CA ASN A 308 2.23 8.61 10.44
C ASN A 308 2.36 8.04 9.02
N GLN A 309 1.81 8.75 8.06
CA GLN A 309 1.88 8.41 6.64
C GLN A 309 2.59 9.55 5.88
N PRO A 310 3.23 9.29 4.73
CA PRO A 310 3.94 10.33 3.99
C PRO A 310 3.09 11.55 3.60
N SER A 311 1.80 11.35 3.34
CA SER A 311 0.86 12.41 2.96
C SER A 311 0.23 13.13 4.15
N ALA A 312 0.12 12.47 5.33
CA ALA A 312 -0.55 13.01 6.49
C ALA A 312 -0.20 12.25 7.78
N VAL A 313 -0.19 12.97 8.89
CA VAL A 313 -0.17 12.38 10.24
C VAL A 313 -1.56 12.49 10.82
N MET A 314 -2.15 11.38 11.23
CA MET A 314 -3.55 11.30 11.67
C MET A 314 -3.66 10.84 13.12
N GLY A 315 -4.70 11.28 13.79
CA GLY A 315 -5.15 10.76 15.08
C GLY A 315 -6.65 10.54 15.06
N VAL A 316 -7.12 9.38 15.54
CA VAL A 316 -8.54 9.03 15.59
C VAL A 316 -8.92 8.71 17.03
N SER A 317 -10.05 9.29 17.49
CA SER A 317 -10.57 9.07 18.84
C SER A 317 -10.85 7.58 19.09
N GLU A 318 -10.85 7.18 20.36
CA GLU A 318 -11.14 5.78 20.74
C GLU A 318 -12.52 5.34 20.25
N LYS A 319 -13.51 6.23 20.24
CA LYS A 319 -14.87 5.98 19.74
C LYS A 319 -14.99 6.07 18.21
N GLN A 320 -13.93 6.47 17.52
CA GLN A 320 -13.90 6.65 16.06
C GLN A 320 -14.91 7.71 15.55
N ASP A 321 -15.32 8.66 16.41
CA ASP A 321 -16.27 9.73 16.11
C ASP A 321 -15.63 11.10 15.93
N ALA A 322 -14.29 11.19 16.09
CA ALA A 322 -13.50 12.39 15.85
C ALA A 322 -12.10 12.04 15.32
N GLN A 323 -11.54 12.91 14.51
CA GLN A 323 -10.18 12.80 13.98
C GLN A 323 -9.45 14.12 13.98
N VAL A 324 -8.11 14.06 14.06
CA VAL A 324 -7.20 15.17 13.78
C VAL A 324 -6.21 14.77 12.71
N GLN A 325 -5.76 15.74 11.93
CA GLN A 325 -4.85 15.52 10.83
C GLN A 325 -3.88 16.68 10.67
N LEU A 326 -2.61 16.36 10.46
CA LEU A 326 -1.59 17.24 9.92
C LEU A 326 -1.30 16.83 8.47
N SER A 327 -1.31 17.78 7.55
CA SER A 327 -0.93 17.57 6.15
C SER A 327 -0.23 18.81 5.58
N LEU A 328 0.29 18.70 4.36
CA LEU A 328 0.85 19.84 3.65
C LEU A 328 -0.27 20.69 3.04
N GLY A 329 -0.32 21.98 3.40
CA GLY A 329 -1.25 22.97 2.84
C GLY A 329 -0.74 23.70 1.59
N GLY A 330 0.46 23.30 1.09
CA GLY A 330 1.07 23.90 -0.09
C GLY A 330 1.99 25.08 0.20
N LYS A 331 2.05 26.05 -0.72
CA LYS A 331 2.92 27.24 -0.63
C LYS A 331 2.15 28.55 -0.47
N ALA A 332 0.83 28.52 -0.52
CA ALA A 332 0.00 29.70 -0.35
C ALA A 332 0.15 30.28 1.08
N ALA A 333 0.01 31.57 1.25
CA ALA A 333 0.00 32.18 2.58
C ALA A 333 -1.16 31.62 3.42
N PRO A 334 -1.03 31.51 4.76
CA PRO A 334 -2.07 30.90 5.63
C PRO A 334 -3.48 31.47 5.41
N ALA A 335 -3.59 32.80 5.24
CA ALA A 335 -4.88 33.45 5.00
C ALA A 335 -5.51 33.06 3.65
N GLU A 336 -4.69 32.95 2.62
CA GLU A 336 -5.13 32.51 1.29
C GLU A 336 -5.53 31.04 1.29
N ALA A 337 -4.74 30.18 1.93
CA ALA A 337 -5.03 28.76 2.06
C ALA A 337 -6.34 28.53 2.84
N LEU A 338 -6.55 29.26 3.95
CA LEU A 338 -7.80 29.23 4.71
C LEU A 338 -8.99 29.69 3.86
N LYS A 339 -8.84 30.80 3.13
CA LYS A 339 -9.89 31.31 2.25
C LYS A 339 -10.26 30.29 1.17
N ALA A 340 -9.26 29.66 0.56
CA ALA A 340 -9.48 28.61 -0.44
C ALA A 340 -10.20 27.40 0.14
N PHE A 341 -9.83 26.94 1.34
CA PHE A 341 -10.47 25.84 2.04
C PHE A 341 -11.95 26.15 2.38
N LEU A 342 -12.20 27.32 2.98
CA LEU A 342 -13.55 27.71 3.39
C LEU A 342 -14.47 28.04 2.19
N GLY A 343 -13.91 28.26 1.00
CA GLY A 343 -14.65 28.49 -0.25
C GLY A 343 -14.96 27.22 -1.04
N GLN A 344 -14.60 26.04 -0.54
CA GLN A 344 -14.90 24.77 -1.21
C GLN A 344 -16.40 24.47 -1.19
N GLU A 345 -16.89 23.81 -2.22
CA GLU A 345 -18.26 23.34 -2.30
C GLU A 345 -18.57 22.36 -1.15
N GLY A 346 -19.71 22.53 -0.50
CA GLY A 346 -20.10 21.70 0.65
C GLY A 346 -19.51 22.12 1.99
N VAL A 347 -18.64 23.17 2.01
CA VAL A 347 -18.09 23.75 3.24
C VAL A 347 -18.84 25.04 3.60
N THR A 348 -19.34 25.12 4.81
CA THR A 348 -19.92 26.35 5.37
C THR A 348 -18.94 26.97 6.36
N ALA A 349 -18.46 28.18 6.04
CA ALA A 349 -17.52 28.90 6.88
C ALA A 349 -18.15 29.36 8.19
N GLY A 350 -17.46 29.11 9.31
CA GLY A 350 -17.76 29.66 10.61
C GLY A 350 -16.85 30.84 10.94
N ARG A 351 -16.63 31.06 12.26
CA ARG A 351 -15.71 32.13 12.73
C ARG A 351 -14.28 31.79 12.29
N SER A 352 -13.58 32.80 11.77
CA SER A 352 -12.17 32.70 11.39
C SER A 352 -11.35 33.84 11.95
N ASP A 353 -10.05 33.62 12.15
CA ASP A 353 -9.07 34.60 12.59
C ASP A 353 -7.71 34.41 11.90
N GLN A 354 -6.96 35.51 11.83
CA GLN A 354 -5.55 35.49 11.43
C GLN A 354 -4.73 35.89 12.64
N SER A 355 -3.73 35.08 12.95
CA SER A 355 -2.93 35.23 14.18
C SER A 355 -1.56 34.61 14.01
N SER A 356 -0.84 34.41 15.08
CA SER A 356 0.36 33.56 15.08
C SER A 356 0.18 32.37 16.03
N ILE A 357 0.68 31.22 15.64
CA ILE A 357 0.76 30.03 16.48
C ILE A 357 2.22 29.79 16.83
N ASN A 358 2.57 29.96 18.10
CA ASN A 358 3.95 29.84 18.63
C ASN A 358 4.98 30.61 17.79
N GLY A 359 4.65 31.84 17.38
CA GLY A 359 5.50 32.72 16.57
C GLY A 359 5.46 32.49 15.06
N ASN A 360 4.70 31.52 14.58
CA ASN A 360 4.54 31.25 13.14
C ASN A 360 3.27 31.90 12.60
N PRO A 361 3.31 32.59 11.44
CA PRO A 361 2.10 33.16 10.82
C PRO A 361 1.05 32.07 10.60
N ALA A 362 -0.20 32.33 11.00
CA ALA A 362 -1.28 31.38 10.94
C ALA A 362 -2.63 32.01 10.63
N ALA A 363 -3.53 31.22 10.08
CA ALA A 363 -4.95 31.54 9.93
C ALA A 363 -5.78 30.31 10.32
N ARG A 364 -6.84 30.53 11.13
CA ARG A 364 -7.72 29.48 11.61
C ARG A 364 -9.16 29.76 11.26
N GLY A 365 -9.95 28.68 11.06
CA GLY A 365 -11.37 28.81 10.81
C GLY A 365 -12.15 27.59 11.28
N ALA A 366 -13.26 27.84 11.95
CA ALA A 366 -14.27 26.82 12.18
C ALA A 366 -15.08 26.63 10.90
N PHE A 367 -15.55 25.42 10.67
CA PHE A 367 -16.38 25.11 9.52
C PHE A 367 -17.38 24.00 9.84
N THR A 368 -18.44 23.93 9.04
CA THR A 368 -19.32 22.79 8.98
C THR A 368 -19.37 22.26 7.55
N ALA A 369 -19.61 20.97 7.40
CA ALA A 369 -19.76 20.30 6.12
C ALA A 369 -20.81 19.21 6.23
N GLN A 370 -21.23 18.65 5.09
CA GLN A 370 -22.13 17.52 5.05
C GLN A 370 -21.49 16.36 4.33
N ASN A 371 -21.51 15.19 4.95
CA ASN A 371 -21.08 13.94 4.32
C ASN A 371 -22.07 13.50 3.24
N GLN A 372 -21.64 12.55 2.39
CA GLN A 372 -22.50 11.97 1.34
C GLN A 372 -23.75 11.26 1.88
N ASP A 373 -23.69 10.75 3.11
CA ASP A 373 -24.83 10.14 3.82
C ASP A 373 -25.76 11.15 4.51
N GLY A 374 -25.49 12.46 4.37
CA GLY A 374 -26.27 13.53 4.99
C GLY A 374 -25.83 13.91 6.41
N THR A 375 -24.82 13.22 6.99
CA THR A 375 -24.32 13.52 8.33
C THR A 375 -23.68 14.91 8.37
N GLN A 376 -24.14 15.75 9.32
CA GLN A 376 -23.54 17.06 9.54
C GLN A 376 -22.23 16.93 10.32
N LEU A 377 -21.16 17.49 9.75
CA LEU A 377 -19.82 17.53 10.31
C LEU A 377 -19.52 18.94 10.84
N ALA A 378 -18.67 19.03 11.85
CA ALA A 378 -18.12 20.27 12.37
C ALA A 378 -16.61 20.11 12.58
N GLY A 379 -15.85 21.14 12.25
CA GLY A 379 -14.39 21.07 12.33
C GLY A 379 -13.74 22.44 12.61
N LEU A 380 -12.46 22.35 12.94
CA LEU A 380 -11.54 23.46 13.05
C LEU A 380 -10.34 23.18 12.14
N VAL A 381 -9.97 24.14 11.31
CA VAL A 381 -8.77 24.08 10.47
C VAL A 381 -7.83 25.23 10.80
N ALA A 382 -6.54 24.95 10.82
CA ALA A 382 -5.48 25.95 10.92
C ALA A 382 -4.48 25.75 9.80
N PHE A 383 -4.11 26.83 9.15
CA PHE A 383 -2.99 26.89 8.20
C PHE A 383 -1.83 27.64 8.86
N ILE A 384 -0.64 27.05 8.88
CA ILE A 384 0.54 27.59 9.57
C ILE A 384 1.71 27.61 8.62
N SER A 385 2.32 28.79 8.43
CA SER A 385 3.53 28.92 7.62
C SER A 385 4.77 28.66 8.46
N TYR A 386 5.56 27.65 8.08
CA TYR A 386 6.80 27.30 8.75
C TYR A 386 7.81 26.72 7.76
N GLY A 387 9.06 27.20 7.79
CA GLY A 387 10.13 26.69 6.91
C GLY A 387 9.87 26.87 5.41
N GLY A 388 9.05 27.85 5.02
CA GLY A 388 8.69 28.09 3.60
C GLY A 388 7.56 27.20 3.07
N ILE A 389 6.93 26.42 3.94
CA ILE A 389 5.80 25.53 3.64
C ILE A 389 4.61 25.96 4.51
N THR A 390 3.41 25.86 3.98
CA THR A 390 2.18 25.99 4.75
C THR A 390 1.67 24.62 5.12
N TYR A 391 1.48 24.40 6.41
CA TYR A 391 0.93 23.17 7.00
C TYR A 391 -0.55 23.36 7.28
N GLN A 392 -1.34 22.33 7.02
CA GLN A 392 -2.75 22.27 7.40
C GLN A 392 -2.92 21.33 8.59
N LEU A 393 -3.46 21.86 9.69
CA LEU A 393 -3.90 21.10 10.85
C LEU A 393 -5.43 21.15 10.90
N MET A 394 -6.07 20.01 10.93
CA MET A 394 -7.53 19.92 10.92
C MET A 394 -8.04 18.98 12.00
N GLY A 395 -9.06 19.40 12.72
CA GLY A 395 -9.88 18.55 13.58
C GLY A 395 -11.29 18.44 13.01
N LEU A 396 -11.87 17.26 13.00
CA LEU A 396 -13.18 16.98 12.43
C LEU A 396 -13.95 15.99 13.30
N THR A 397 -15.25 16.26 13.48
CA THR A 397 -16.21 15.40 14.19
C THR A 397 -17.61 15.62 13.63
N THR A 398 -18.60 14.89 14.12
CA THR A 398 -20.01 15.20 13.84
C THR A 398 -20.43 16.51 14.51
N ALA A 399 -21.43 17.19 13.99
CA ALA A 399 -21.95 18.40 14.60
C ALA A 399 -22.36 18.19 16.08
N ALA A 400 -22.89 17.03 16.42
CA ALA A 400 -23.22 16.66 17.81
C ALA A 400 -21.97 16.49 18.70
N GLY A 401 -20.83 16.03 18.12
CA GLY A 401 -19.57 15.84 18.82
C GLY A 401 -18.80 17.13 19.09
N TRP A 402 -19.18 18.27 18.47
CA TRP A 402 -18.45 19.53 18.58
C TRP A 402 -18.20 20.01 20.02
N ASN A 403 -19.20 19.91 20.88
CA ASN A 403 -19.05 20.32 22.28
C ASN A 403 -18.03 19.48 23.05
N THR A 404 -17.82 18.23 22.65
CA THR A 404 -16.84 17.32 23.24
C THR A 404 -15.44 17.57 22.70
N TYR A 405 -15.30 17.76 21.39
CA TYR A 405 -14.00 17.74 20.72
C TYR A 405 -13.48 19.11 20.29
N GLY A 406 -14.31 20.16 20.25
CA GLY A 406 -13.90 21.48 19.77
C GLY A 406 -12.69 22.05 20.52
N ARG A 407 -12.63 21.88 21.86
CA ARG A 407 -11.47 22.28 22.68
C ARG A 407 -10.23 21.42 22.39
N VAL A 408 -10.42 20.13 22.10
CA VAL A 408 -9.33 19.21 21.71
C VAL A 408 -8.72 19.66 20.37
N PHE A 409 -9.55 20.07 19.41
CA PHE A 409 -9.09 20.59 18.12
C PHE A 409 -8.33 21.91 18.26
N ASP A 410 -8.79 22.80 19.14
CA ASP A 410 -8.09 24.05 19.43
C ASP A 410 -6.70 23.79 20.04
N GLN A 411 -6.60 22.87 21.00
CA GLN A 411 -5.33 22.44 21.59
C GLN A 411 -4.40 21.81 20.54
N PHE A 412 -4.90 20.91 19.71
CA PHE A 412 -4.13 20.27 18.65
C PHE A 412 -3.59 21.30 17.66
N THR A 413 -4.46 22.14 17.10
CA THR A 413 -4.07 23.15 16.11
C THR A 413 -3.14 24.22 16.68
N GLY A 414 -3.27 24.55 17.97
CA GLY A 414 -2.42 25.49 18.68
C GLY A 414 -1.08 24.94 19.15
N SER A 415 -0.86 23.64 19.06
CA SER A 415 0.33 22.98 19.61
C SER A 415 1.56 22.99 18.69
N PHE A 416 1.39 23.30 17.39
CA PHE A 416 2.46 23.30 16.40
C PHE A 416 3.57 24.29 16.79
N ARG A 417 4.81 23.80 16.87
CA ARG A 417 5.97 24.63 17.25
C ARG A 417 7.27 24.05 16.68
N ARG A 418 8.32 24.83 16.70
CA ARG A 418 9.68 24.40 16.36
C ARG A 418 10.14 23.27 17.28
N LEU A 419 10.75 22.24 16.71
CA LEU A 419 11.47 21.18 17.44
C LEU A 419 12.84 21.70 17.86
N THR A 420 13.14 21.65 19.16
CA THR A 420 14.41 22.09 19.73
C THR A 420 15.18 21.00 20.46
N ASP A 421 14.55 19.85 20.70
CA ASP A 421 15.22 18.69 21.33
C ASP A 421 16.30 18.16 20.40
N GLN A 422 17.56 18.31 20.80
CA GLN A 422 18.73 17.90 20.02
C GLN A 422 18.80 16.38 19.83
N ALA A 423 18.33 15.59 20.79
CA ALA A 423 18.29 14.14 20.66
C ALA A 423 17.29 13.72 19.56
N ALA A 424 16.12 14.38 19.54
CA ALA A 424 15.13 14.14 18.48
C ALA A 424 15.60 14.63 17.10
N LEU A 425 16.21 15.83 17.03
CA LEU A 425 16.74 16.37 15.77
C LEU A 425 17.85 15.50 15.17
N ASN A 426 18.63 14.80 15.99
CA ASN A 426 19.74 13.96 15.57
C ASN A 426 19.43 12.46 15.56
N VAL A 427 18.15 12.07 15.72
CA VAL A 427 17.74 10.66 15.69
C VAL A 427 18.16 10.02 14.36
N LYS A 428 18.69 8.82 14.43
CA LYS A 428 19.13 8.06 13.26
C LYS A 428 18.19 6.88 13.03
N PRO A 429 17.92 6.52 11.78
CA PRO A 429 17.15 5.33 11.46
C PRO A 429 17.94 4.05 11.74
N ASN A 430 17.22 2.98 11.97
CA ASN A 430 17.76 1.64 11.87
C ASN A 430 18.01 1.31 10.39
N ARG A 431 19.17 0.70 10.09
CA ARG A 431 19.53 0.32 8.71
C ARG A 431 20.03 -1.11 8.66
N VAL A 432 19.71 -1.78 7.57
CA VAL A 432 20.37 -3.05 7.22
C VAL A 432 21.87 -2.79 7.07
N SER A 433 22.68 -3.66 7.65
CA SER A 433 24.13 -3.69 7.46
C SER A 433 24.56 -5.12 7.15
N VAL A 434 25.15 -5.31 6.00
CA VAL A 434 25.58 -6.63 5.53
C VAL A 434 27.02 -6.87 5.94
N ALA A 435 27.28 -8.02 6.58
CA ALA A 435 28.63 -8.43 6.95
C ALA A 435 28.95 -9.80 6.36
N ARG A 436 30.19 -9.99 5.96
CA ARG A 436 30.71 -11.27 5.46
C ARG A 436 31.28 -12.09 6.61
N VAL A 437 30.87 -13.34 6.71
CA VAL A 437 31.40 -14.31 7.66
C VAL A 437 32.82 -14.73 7.21
N THR A 438 33.78 -14.72 8.13
CA THR A 438 35.17 -15.05 7.84
C THR A 438 35.65 -16.38 8.43
N GLN A 439 34.89 -16.94 9.36
CA GLN A 439 35.14 -18.25 9.99
C GLN A 439 33.82 -18.88 10.37
N PRO A 440 33.73 -20.23 10.50
CA PRO A 440 32.51 -20.89 10.93
C PRO A 440 32.04 -20.35 12.30
N MET A 441 30.74 -20.04 12.42
CA MET A 441 30.14 -19.56 13.67
C MET A 441 28.63 -19.71 13.62
N THR A 442 27.97 -19.73 14.78
CA THR A 442 26.51 -19.63 14.84
C THR A 442 26.03 -18.21 14.66
N LEU A 443 24.75 -18.01 14.32
CA LEU A 443 24.14 -16.68 14.26
C LEU A 443 24.24 -15.93 15.60
N THR A 444 24.14 -16.63 16.73
CA THR A 444 24.35 -16.06 18.07
C THR A 444 25.77 -15.52 18.25
N GLU A 445 26.78 -16.27 17.81
CA GLU A 445 28.18 -15.84 17.84
C GLU A 445 28.43 -14.68 16.87
N PHE A 446 27.81 -14.73 15.70
CA PHE A 446 27.84 -13.62 14.74
C PHE A 446 27.28 -12.34 15.38
N ASN A 447 26.10 -12.39 16.02
CA ASN A 447 25.48 -11.23 16.67
C ASN A 447 26.31 -10.68 17.83
N ARG A 448 27.01 -11.56 18.58
CA ARG A 448 27.94 -11.11 19.62
C ARG A 448 29.13 -10.36 19.04
N ARG A 449 29.65 -10.80 17.89
CA ARG A 449 30.80 -10.18 17.21
C ARG A 449 30.40 -8.92 16.39
N TYR A 450 29.22 -8.95 15.79
CA TYR A 450 28.64 -7.88 14.95
C TYR A 450 27.26 -7.53 15.47
N PRO A 451 27.12 -6.76 16.56
CA PRO A 451 25.86 -6.53 17.23
C PRO A 451 24.78 -5.96 16.31
N SER A 452 23.57 -6.50 16.42
CA SER A 452 22.35 -6.00 15.82
C SER A 452 21.46 -5.37 16.89
N VAL A 453 20.68 -4.36 16.52
CA VAL A 453 19.73 -3.70 17.45
C VAL A 453 18.35 -4.35 17.48
N ILE A 454 18.14 -5.40 16.71
CA ILE A 454 16.90 -6.18 16.70
C ILE A 454 17.09 -7.50 17.46
N GLU A 455 15.98 -8.07 17.94
CA GLU A 455 15.96 -9.32 18.67
C GLU A 455 16.44 -10.50 17.81
N MET A 456 16.93 -11.56 18.47
CA MET A 456 17.54 -12.72 17.80
C MET A 456 16.57 -13.39 16.82
N ASP A 457 15.31 -13.57 17.22
CA ASP A 457 14.29 -14.20 16.35
C ASP A 457 14.04 -13.37 15.08
N GLN A 458 14.05 -12.05 15.20
CA GLN A 458 13.93 -11.15 14.06
C GLN A 458 15.20 -11.15 13.21
N LEU A 459 16.39 -11.26 13.84
CA LEU A 459 17.66 -11.38 13.14
C LEU A 459 17.72 -12.69 12.33
N ALA A 460 17.29 -13.81 12.91
CA ALA A 460 17.18 -15.08 12.21
C ALA A 460 16.15 -15.00 11.05
N LEU A 461 14.99 -14.40 11.31
CA LEU A 461 13.93 -14.23 10.31
C LEU A 461 14.40 -13.50 9.06
N ILE A 462 15.02 -12.32 9.22
CA ILE A 462 15.45 -11.52 8.05
C ILE A 462 16.57 -12.21 7.25
N ASN A 463 17.33 -13.12 7.86
CA ASN A 463 18.36 -13.90 7.18
C ASN A 463 17.85 -15.24 6.60
N GLY A 464 16.58 -15.57 6.77
CA GLY A 464 16.01 -16.85 6.33
C GLY A 464 16.55 -18.05 7.14
N LEU A 465 17.03 -17.81 8.37
CA LEU A 465 17.59 -18.83 9.27
C LEU A 465 16.55 -19.28 10.29
N ALA A 466 16.66 -20.52 10.75
CA ALA A 466 15.69 -21.09 11.71
C ALA A 466 15.69 -20.34 13.04
N ASP A 467 16.85 -20.18 13.63
CA ASP A 467 17.06 -19.55 14.95
C ASP A 467 18.52 -19.07 15.13
N GLY A 468 18.86 -18.66 16.35
CA GLY A 468 20.21 -18.21 16.69
C GLY A 468 21.29 -19.30 16.70
N GLY A 469 20.91 -20.58 16.69
CA GLY A 469 21.81 -21.73 16.59
C GLY A 469 22.24 -22.08 15.17
N ALA A 470 21.62 -21.45 14.16
CA ALA A 470 21.92 -21.72 12.75
C ALA A 470 23.40 -21.48 12.44
N GLU A 471 24.05 -22.44 11.78
CA GLU A 471 25.45 -22.38 11.40
C GLU A 471 25.66 -21.47 10.18
N LEU A 472 26.72 -20.70 10.22
CA LEU A 472 27.15 -19.79 9.18
C LEU A 472 28.57 -20.19 8.74
N GLU A 473 28.77 -20.23 7.42
CA GLU A 473 30.02 -20.65 6.81
C GLU A 473 30.88 -19.47 6.36
N PRO A 474 32.20 -19.62 6.27
CA PRO A 474 33.08 -18.60 5.70
C PRO A 474 32.66 -18.24 4.27
N GLY A 475 32.42 -16.96 4.04
CA GLY A 475 31.94 -16.48 2.76
C GLY A 475 30.47 -16.06 2.77
N ASP A 476 29.70 -16.53 3.74
CA ASP A 476 28.30 -16.13 3.88
C ASP A 476 28.16 -14.63 4.11
N TYR A 477 27.13 -14.05 3.49
CA TYR A 477 26.70 -12.68 3.75
C TYR A 477 25.50 -12.70 4.68
N VAL A 478 25.60 -11.98 5.80
CA VAL A 478 24.59 -11.96 6.86
C VAL A 478 24.14 -10.52 7.09
N LYS A 479 22.84 -10.31 7.10
CA LYS A 479 22.21 -9.04 7.47
C LYS A 479 22.20 -8.87 8.98
N ARG A 480 22.51 -7.67 9.43
CA ARG A 480 22.23 -7.17 10.79
C ARG A 480 21.57 -5.80 10.68
N VAL A 481 20.97 -5.32 11.74
CA VAL A 481 20.37 -3.98 11.79
C VAL A 481 21.16 -3.13 12.77
N VAL A 482 21.54 -1.94 12.33
CA VAL A 482 22.36 -0.99 13.11
C VAL A 482 21.76 0.41 13.04
N VAL A 483 21.99 1.22 14.07
CA VAL A 483 21.63 2.66 14.05
C VAL A 483 22.70 3.41 13.28
N ARG A 484 22.35 4.04 12.17
CA ARG A 484 23.26 4.82 11.32
C ARG A 484 22.66 6.15 10.89
#